data_8efd8886f1262abecaa5a83ae6774065
#
_entry.id   8efd8886f1262abecaa5a83ae6774065
#
_cell.length_a   1.000
_cell.length_b   1.000
_cell.length_c   1.000
_cell.angle_alpha   90.00
_cell.angle_beta   90.00
_cell.angle_gamma   90.00
#
_symmetry.space_group_name_H-M   'P 1'
#
loop_
_entity.id
_entity.type
_entity.pdbx_description
1 polymer ?
#
loop_
_entity_poly.entity_id
_entity_poly.type
_entity_poly.pdbx_seq_one_letter_code
_entity_poly.pdbx_strand_id
1 'polypeptide(L)'
;MCTFRTSIIGTVIEGLRALAIASFAAAACAAPYVPKDDATVLERLPVRPGDPIARELRQLRAELTADPRKRETAVRLAGRYFELASSEGDPRYVGYAQAALKPWWHLPAPPLDVLVMRAILKQYSHDFSGAMRDLEAATREDPKNAHAWSWRAAIHMVQANYEKAREDCLALLKVESELYAVGCMAYLDGTTGKAAVAHRALSAALAKNADAPREVKVWVLTRLAEMSLRQGDVKQAEGHFRAAYFEPINDRFLLAAYADFLLDQGRPDEVIPLLVDWVKSDILLLRLALAEQALKLPKAREHIEALRSRFDAAALRGDKLHQQEEARFNLTLLGNKEKALALARENWKLQREPRDARILLEAALAMKDPEAAQEALDWLERSGHEDPLLRRTAEKLKALKR
;
A
#
# COMPACT_ATOMS: atom_id res chain seq x y z
N MET A 1 -43.57 56.42 -39.13
CA MET A 1 -42.81 55.17 -39.39
C MET A 1 -41.66 55.12 -38.40
N CYS A 2 -41.85 54.56 -37.23
CA CYS A 2 -40.80 54.16 -36.30
C CYS A 2 -41.38 53.55 -35.02
N THR A 3 -41.80 52.32 -35.04
CA THR A 3 -42.16 51.54 -33.83
C THR A 3 -42.21 50.07 -34.15
N PHE A 4 -41.06 49.40 -34.42
CA PHE A 4 -41.03 47.91 -34.47
C PHE A 4 -39.58 47.37 -34.37
N ARG A 5 -38.76 47.85 -33.41
CA ARG A 5 -37.42 47.29 -33.20
C ARG A 5 -36.99 46.99 -31.76
N THR A 6 -37.85 47.22 -30.78
CA THR A 6 -37.46 47.05 -29.34
C THR A 6 -38.02 45.78 -28.68
N SER A 7 -38.87 44.99 -29.35
CA SER A 7 -39.52 43.81 -28.74
C SER A 7 -38.73 42.49 -28.92
N ILE A 8 -37.88 42.39 -29.93
CA ILE A 8 -37.15 41.11 -30.23
C ILE A 8 -35.90 40.95 -29.32
N ILE A 9 -35.24 42.06 -28.96
CA ILE A 9 -34.01 41.98 -28.14
C ILE A 9 -34.35 41.62 -26.70
N GLY A 10 -35.46 42.08 -26.13
CA GLY A 10 -35.90 41.73 -24.78
C GLY A 10 -36.20 40.24 -24.60
N THR A 11 -36.85 39.64 -25.57
CA THR A 11 -37.23 38.20 -25.51
C THR A 11 -36.04 37.26 -25.66
N VAL A 12 -35.02 37.64 -26.44
CA VAL A 12 -33.78 36.87 -26.60
C VAL A 12 -32.91 36.92 -25.33
N ILE A 13 -32.88 38.07 -24.65
CA ILE A 13 -32.10 38.22 -23.39
C ILE A 13 -32.75 37.45 -22.25
N GLU A 14 -34.07 37.43 -22.14
CA GLU A 14 -34.81 36.63 -21.15
C GLU A 14 -34.69 35.13 -21.43
N GLY A 15 -34.74 34.70 -22.70
CA GLY A 15 -34.48 33.30 -23.08
C GLY A 15 -33.07 32.83 -22.76
N LEU A 16 -32.05 33.67 -22.98
CA LEU A 16 -30.65 33.35 -22.62
C LEU A 16 -30.42 33.34 -21.10
N ARG A 17 -31.10 34.17 -20.35
CA ARG A 17 -31.05 34.17 -18.86
C ARG A 17 -31.73 32.91 -18.29
N ALA A 18 -32.88 32.49 -18.84
CA ALA A 18 -33.55 31.25 -18.45
C ALA A 18 -32.74 30.00 -18.78
N LEU A 19 -32.06 29.97 -19.93
CA LEU A 19 -31.16 28.87 -20.31
C LEU A 19 -29.92 28.82 -19.45
N ALA A 20 -29.33 29.97 -19.06
CA ALA A 20 -28.19 30.04 -18.15
C ALA A 20 -28.53 29.59 -16.74
N ILE A 21 -29.71 29.93 -16.23
CA ILE A 21 -30.21 29.51 -14.91
C ILE A 21 -30.54 28.01 -14.89
N ALA A 22 -31.12 27.46 -15.98
CA ALA A 22 -31.36 26.03 -16.11
C ALA A 22 -30.07 25.21 -16.21
N SER A 23 -29.03 25.73 -16.87
CA SER A 23 -27.71 25.09 -16.94
C SER A 23 -26.97 25.09 -15.58
N PHE A 24 -27.15 26.10 -14.73
CA PHE A 24 -26.59 26.12 -13.37
C PHE A 24 -27.36 25.21 -12.41
N ALA A 25 -28.67 25.03 -12.57
CA ALA A 25 -29.45 24.13 -11.73
C ALA A 25 -29.18 22.64 -12.03
N ALA A 26 -28.78 22.30 -13.26
CA ALA A 26 -28.40 20.92 -13.62
C ALA A 26 -27.03 20.48 -13.06
N ALA A 27 -26.15 21.42 -12.72
CA ALA A 27 -24.84 21.11 -12.13
C ALA A 27 -24.89 20.87 -10.60
N ALA A 28 -26.01 21.14 -9.94
CA ALA A 28 -26.13 21.09 -8.47
C ALA A 28 -26.67 19.77 -7.90
N CYS A 29 -26.94 18.74 -8.73
CA CYS A 29 -27.62 17.51 -8.29
C CYS A 29 -26.79 16.24 -8.39
N ALA A 30 -25.46 16.31 -8.37
CA ALA A 30 -24.62 15.13 -8.22
C ALA A 30 -24.19 14.96 -6.76
N ALA A 31 -25.16 14.86 -5.83
CA ALA A 31 -24.86 14.35 -4.50
C ALA A 31 -24.40 12.89 -4.61
N PRO A 32 -23.36 12.48 -3.86
CA PRO A 32 -22.93 11.08 -3.87
C PRO A 32 -24.11 10.16 -3.54
N TYR A 33 -24.27 9.11 -4.30
CA TYR A 33 -25.28 8.09 -3.98
C TYR A 33 -24.91 7.41 -2.65
N VAL A 34 -25.77 7.53 -1.67
CA VAL A 34 -25.67 6.85 -0.39
C VAL A 34 -26.62 5.66 -0.42
N PRO A 35 -26.13 4.41 -0.31
CA PRO A 35 -26.98 3.23 -0.30
C PRO A 35 -27.90 3.25 0.92
N LYS A 36 -29.13 2.74 0.75
CA LYS A 36 -30.14 2.72 1.82
C LYS A 36 -29.87 1.64 2.87
N ASP A 37 -29.12 0.61 2.52
CA ASP A 37 -28.75 -0.51 3.37
C ASP A 37 -27.43 -1.14 2.89
N ASP A 38 -26.79 -1.93 3.75
CA ASP A 38 -25.52 -2.60 3.49
C ASP A 38 -25.61 -3.73 2.46
N ALA A 39 -26.82 -4.19 2.12
CA ALA A 39 -27.06 -5.22 1.10
C ALA A 39 -27.22 -4.63 -0.30
N THR A 40 -27.26 -3.32 -0.44
CA THR A 40 -27.40 -2.64 -1.73
C THR A 40 -26.18 -2.92 -2.62
N VAL A 41 -26.39 -3.61 -3.75
CA VAL A 41 -25.33 -3.86 -4.74
C VAL A 41 -25.07 -2.59 -5.54
N LEU A 42 -23.97 -1.93 -5.27
CA LEU A 42 -23.56 -0.68 -5.94
C LEU A 42 -22.91 -0.95 -7.30
N GLU A 43 -22.15 -2.03 -7.40
CA GLU A 43 -21.44 -2.41 -8.62
C GLU A 43 -21.30 -3.93 -8.70
N ARG A 44 -21.40 -4.47 -9.91
CA ARG A 44 -21.00 -5.85 -10.19
C ARG A 44 -19.70 -5.82 -10.96
N LEU A 45 -18.64 -6.36 -10.37
CA LEU A 45 -17.35 -6.45 -11.04
C LEU A 45 -17.46 -7.30 -12.30
N PRO A 46 -16.96 -6.85 -13.45
CA PRO A 46 -16.95 -7.64 -14.66
C PRO A 46 -16.08 -8.89 -14.47
N VAL A 47 -16.67 -10.05 -14.64
CA VAL A 47 -15.95 -11.33 -14.58
C VAL A 47 -15.67 -11.78 -16.00
N ARG A 48 -14.42 -12.01 -16.35
CA ARG A 48 -14.04 -12.60 -17.64
C ARG A 48 -14.61 -14.03 -17.71
N PRO A 49 -15.36 -14.40 -18.74
CA PRO A 49 -15.78 -15.80 -18.93
C PRO A 49 -14.54 -16.70 -18.99
N GLY A 50 -14.51 -17.75 -18.16
CA GLY A 50 -13.38 -18.69 -18.12
C GLY A 50 -12.25 -18.39 -17.13
N ASP A 51 -12.28 -17.26 -16.42
CA ASP A 51 -11.30 -16.93 -15.40
C ASP A 51 -11.26 -18.02 -14.30
N PRO A 52 -10.14 -18.70 -14.08
CA PRO A 52 -10.00 -19.75 -13.08
C PRO A 52 -10.26 -19.24 -11.66
N ILE A 53 -9.76 -18.04 -11.32
CA ILE A 53 -9.92 -17.41 -10.00
C ILE A 53 -11.41 -17.13 -9.74
N ALA A 54 -12.09 -16.52 -10.71
CA ALA A 54 -13.51 -16.25 -10.57
C ALA A 54 -14.36 -17.54 -10.45
N ARG A 55 -13.93 -18.64 -11.08
CA ARG A 55 -14.58 -19.94 -10.95
C ARG A 55 -14.40 -20.51 -9.56
N GLU A 56 -13.17 -20.50 -9.03
CA GLU A 56 -12.85 -20.94 -7.68
C GLU A 56 -13.63 -20.14 -6.64
N LEU A 57 -13.64 -18.81 -6.75
CA LEU A 57 -14.42 -17.96 -5.84
C LEU A 57 -15.92 -18.25 -5.87
N ARG A 58 -16.49 -18.53 -7.05
CA ARG A 58 -17.90 -18.93 -7.15
C ARG A 58 -18.18 -20.25 -6.45
N GLN A 59 -17.30 -21.23 -6.61
CA GLN A 59 -17.40 -22.52 -5.96
C GLN A 59 -17.32 -22.38 -4.44
N LEU A 60 -16.28 -21.71 -3.92
CA LEU A 60 -16.10 -21.51 -2.48
C LEU A 60 -17.27 -20.74 -1.84
N ARG A 61 -17.82 -19.74 -2.55
CA ARG A 61 -19.01 -19.01 -2.08
C ARG A 61 -20.25 -19.91 -2.03
N ALA A 62 -20.46 -20.75 -3.06
CA ALA A 62 -21.58 -21.68 -3.08
C ALA A 62 -21.49 -22.70 -1.93
N GLU A 63 -20.30 -23.25 -1.68
CA GLU A 63 -20.06 -24.16 -0.54
C GLU A 63 -20.34 -23.46 0.79
N LEU A 64 -19.87 -22.24 0.98
CA LEU A 64 -20.08 -21.50 2.22
C LEU A 64 -21.53 -21.03 2.40
N THR A 65 -22.26 -20.80 1.30
CA THR A 65 -23.70 -20.53 1.34
C THR A 65 -24.48 -21.75 1.79
N ALA A 66 -24.08 -22.96 1.35
CA ALA A 66 -24.72 -24.21 1.76
C ALA A 66 -24.40 -24.59 3.23
N ASP A 67 -23.19 -24.31 3.67
CA ASP A 67 -22.77 -24.49 5.07
C ASP A 67 -21.94 -23.28 5.56
N PRO A 68 -22.60 -22.28 6.17
CA PRO A 68 -21.93 -21.08 6.68
C PRO A 68 -20.91 -21.32 7.79
N ARG A 69 -20.86 -22.52 8.37
CA ARG A 69 -19.90 -22.90 9.41
C ARG A 69 -18.81 -23.85 8.92
N LYS A 70 -18.70 -24.08 7.63
CA LYS A 70 -17.61 -24.87 7.03
C LYS A 70 -16.31 -24.07 7.09
N ARG A 71 -15.60 -24.21 8.23
CA ARG A 71 -14.43 -23.39 8.59
C ARG A 71 -13.33 -23.40 7.51
N GLU A 72 -12.96 -24.56 7.02
CA GLU A 72 -11.89 -24.70 6.02
C GLU A 72 -12.21 -23.93 4.73
N THR A 73 -13.45 -24.02 4.26
CA THR A 73 -13.91 -23.24 3.09
C THR A 73 -13.91 -21.74 3.38
N ALA A 74 -14.31 -21.32 4.58
CA ALA A 74 -14.32 -19.92 4.98
C ALA A 74 -12.90 -19.31 5.03
N VAL A 75 -11.95 -20.02 5.65
CA VAL A 75 -10.54 -19.60 5.72
C VAL A 75 -9.91 -19.56 4.32
N ARG A 76 -10.16 -20.58 3.50
CA ARG A 76 -9.67 -20.60 2.12
C ARG A 76 -10.25 -19.46 1.29
N LEU A 77 -11.55 -19.19 1.39
CA LEU A 77 -12.19 -18.09 0.69
C LEU A 77 -11.65 -16.73 1.16
N ALA A 78 -11.45 -16.55 2.47
CA ALA A 78 -10.84 -15.34 3.03
C ALA A 78 -9.40 -15.14 2.53
N GLY A 79 -8.60 -16.20 2.47
CA GLY A 79 -7.23 -16.17 1.90
C GLY A 79 -7.23 -15.73 0.44
N ARG A 80 -8.12 -16.31 -0.39
CA ARG A 80 -8.23 -15.92 -1.81
C ARG A 80 -8.65 -14.46 -1.99
N TYR A 81 -9.56 -13.95 -1.16
CA TYR A 81 -9.90 -12.53 -1.18
C TYR A 81 -8.73 -11.64 -0.72
N PHE A 82 -7.96 -12.07 0.29
CA PHE A 82 -6.77 -11.33 0.72
C PHE A 82 -5.70 -11.27 -0.37
N GLU A 83 -5.46 -12.38 -1.09
CA GLU A 83 -4.56 -12.41 -2.25
C GLU A 83 -5.00 -11.41 -3.33
N LEU A 84 -6.30 -11.34 -3.63
CA LEU A 84 -6.84 -10.36 -4.58
C LEU A 84 -6.71 -8.92 -4.07
N ALA A 85 -6.98 -8.67 -2.79
CA ALA A 85 -6.73 -7.36 -2.18
C ALA A 85 -5.26 -6.95 -2.33
N SER A 86 -4.34 -7.90 -2.13
CA SER A 86 -2.91 -7.68 -2.24
C SER A 86 -2.43 -7.50 -3.67
N SER A 87 -2.96 -8.24 -4.64
CA SER A 87 -2.52 -8.19 -6.04
C SER A 87 -3.19 -7.08 -6.85
N GLU A 88 -4.49 -6.82 -6.64
CA GLU A 88 -5.24 -5.82 -7.40
C GLU A 88 -5.29 -4.44 -6.72
N GLY A 89 -5.08 -4.40 -5.41
CA GLY A 89 -5.15 -3.16 -4.61
C GLY A 89 -6.56 -2.70 -4.29
N ASP A 90 -7.55 -3.57 -4.44
CA ASP A 90 -8.94 -3.25 -4.14
C ASP A 90 -9.29 -3.62 -2.69
N PRO A 91 -9.49 -2.64 -1.78
CA PRO A 91 -9.76 -2.90 -0.37
C PRO A 91 -11.11 -3.58 -0.12
N ARG A 92 -12.03 -3.60 -1.09
CA ARG A 92 -13.32 -4.28 -0.97
C ARG A 92 -13.15 -5.78 -0.72
N TYR A 93 -12.10 -6.38 -1.27
CA TYR A 93 -11.80 -7.80 -1.03
C TYR A 93 -11.50 -8.11 0.45
N VAL A 94 -10.96 -7.16 1.20
CA VAL A 94 -10.75 -7.34 2.66
C VAL A 94 -12.09 -7.45 3.39
N GLY A 95 -13.07 -6.64 3.02
CA GLY A 95 -14.44 -6.75 3.52
C GLY A 95 -15.08 -8.11 3.20
N TYR A 96 -14.87 -8.63 1.98
CA TYR A 96 -15.36 -9.96 1.60
C TYR A 96 -14.65 -11.08 2.37
N ALA A 97 -13.34 -10.96 2.61
CA ALA A 97 -12.58 -11.91 3.44
C ALA A 97 -13.10 -11.92 4.88
N GLN A 98 -13.34 -10.74 5.45
CA GLN A 98 -13.91 -10.59 6.78
C GLN A 98 -15.33 -11.19 6.86
N ALA A 99 -16.16 -10.95 5.86
CA ALA A 99 -17.50 -11.51 5.77
C ALA A 99 -17.49 -13.05 5.71
N ALA A 100 -16.53 -13.66 5.02
CA ALA A 100 -16.36 -15.11 4.99
C ALA A 100 -16.06 -15.70 6.39
N LEU A 101 -15.36 -14.95 7.23
CA LEU A 101 -15.01 -15.34 8.60
C LEU A 101 -16.05 -14.91 9.65
N LYS A 102 -17.19 -14.33 9.25
CA LYS A 102 -18.20 -13.75 10.15
C LYS A 102 -18.58 -14.64 11.35
N PRO A 103 -18.81 -15.97 11.23
CA PRO A 103 -19.18 -16.82 12.36
C PRO A 103 -18.16 -16.88 13.49
N TRP A 104 -16.88 -16.61 13.18
CA TRP A 104 -15.76 -16.68 14.13
C TRP A 104 -15.13 -15.31 14.43
N TRP A 105 -15.51 -14.28 13.69
CA TRP A 105 -14.84 -12.97 13.74
C TRP A 105 -14.77 -12.36 15.14
N HIS A 106 -15.86 -12.47 15.89
CA HIS A 106 -15.98 -11.90 17.24
C HIS A 106 -15.71 -12.90 18.37
N LEU A 107 -15.37 -14.14 18.04
CA LEU A 107 -15.04 -15.11 19.09
C LEU A 107 -13.73 -14.71 19.79
N PRO A 108 -13.67 -14.78 21.13
CA PRO A 108 -12.45 -14.46 21.88
C PRO A 108 -11.32 -15.46 21.60
N ALA A 109 -11.66 -16.73 21.35
CA ALA A 109 -10.75 -17.81 21.02
C ALA A 109 -11.30 -18.61 19.81
N PRO A 110 -11.19 -18.12 18.60
CA PRO A 110 -11.54 -18.89 17.41
C PRO A 110 -10.46 -19.95 17.12
N PRO A 111 -10.75 -20.92 16.24
CA PRO A 111 -9.77 -21.90 15.80
C PRO A 111 -8.49 -21.26 15.23
N LEU A 112 -7.36 -21.96 15.33
CA LEU A 112 -6.02 -21.47 14.99
C LEU A 112 -5.91 -20.87 13.59
N ASP A 113 -6.44 -21.56 12.58
CA ASP A 113 -6.43 -21.09 11.18
C ASP A 113 -7.22 -19.79 10.98
N VAL A 114 -8.32 -19.64 11.73
CA VAL A 114 -9.11 -18.40 11.77
C VAL A 114 -8.35 -17.29 12.52
N LEU A 115 -7.67 -17.61 13.63
CA LEU A 115 -6.83 -16.63 14.36
C LEU A 115 -5.80 -16.00 13.43
N VAL A 116 -5.05 -16.82 12.72
CA VAL A 116 -4.01 -16.34 11.79
C VAL A 116 -4.63 -15.51 10.66
N MET A 117 -5.70 -16.00 10.02
CA MET A 117 -6.34 -15.27 8.92
C MET A 117 -6.97 -13.95 9.40
N ARG A 118 -7.61 -13.93 10.57
CA ARG A 118 -8.15 -12.72 11.17
C ARG A 118 -7.06 -11.70 11.50
N ALA A 119 -5.91 -12.15 11.98
CA ALA A 119 -4.76 -11.29 12.24
C ALA A 119 -4.21 -10.66 10.95
N ILE A 120 -4.14 -11.43 9.85
CA ILE A 120 -3.73 -10.93 8.54
C ILE A 120 -4.66 -9.81 8.06
N LEU A 121 -5.98 -9.98 8.21
CA LEU A 121 -6.94 -8.96 7.82
C LEU A 121 -6.89 -7.72 8.74
N LYS A 122 -6.69 -7.91 10.04
CA LYS A 122 -6.52 -6.80 11.00
C LYS A 122 -5.25 -5.99 10.72
N GLN A 123 -4.11 -6.65 10.46
CA GLN A 123 -2.87 -5.92 10.14
C GLN A 123 -3.01 -5.15 8.82
N TYR A 124 -3.67 -5.70 7.83
CA TYR A 124 -3.94 -4.97 6.58
C TYR A 124 -4.74 -3.69 6.83
N SER A 125 -5.66 -3.72 7.79
CA SER A 125 -6.45 -2.57 8.24
C SER A 125 -5.75 -1.71 9.31
N HIS A 126 -4.45 -1.93 9.54
CA HIS A 126 -3.61 -1.25 10.55
C HIS A 126 -4.09 -1.41 12.01
N ASP A 127 -4.98 -2.36 12.30
CA ASP A 127 -5.25 -2.81 13.67
C ASP A 127 -4.13 -3.76 14.14
N PHE A 128 -2.93 -3.20 14.27
CA PHE A 128 -1.75 -3.97 14.68
C PHE A 128 -1.90 -4.57 16.08
N SER A 129 -2.55 -3.87 17.00
CA SER A 129 -2.78 -4.36 18.35
C SER A 129 -3.72 -5.57 18.37
N GLY A 130 -4.80 -5.54 17.59
CA GLY A 130 -5.71 -6.66 17.42
C GLY A 130 -5.08 -7.84 16.71
N ALA A 131 -4.26 -7.57 15.67
CA ALA A 131 -3.51 -8.59 14.96
C ALA A 131 -2.50 -9.29 15.87
N MET A 132 -1.73 -8.53 16.66
CA MET A 132 -0.73 -9.08 17.58
C MET A 132 -1.36 -9.99 18.64
N ARG A 133 -2.50 -9.61 19.25
CA ARG A 133 -3.20 -10.48 20.18
C ARG A 133 -3.55 -11.85 19.58
N ASP A 134 -4.05 -11.85 18.34
CA ASP A 134 -4.41 -13.08 17.64
C ASP A 134 -3.16 -13.92 17.30
N LEU A 135 -2.09 -13.29 16.83
CA LEU A 135 -0.83 -13.97 16.48
C LEU A 135 -0.08 -14.51 17.72
N GLU A 136 -0.10 -13.79 18.83
CA GLU A 136 0.45 -14.27 20.08
C GLU A 136 -0.33 -15.48 20.62
N ALA A 137 -1.65 -15.50 20.46
CA ALA A 137 -2.46 -16.67 20.79
C ALA A 137 -2.11 -17.84 19.85
N ALA A 138 -1.99 -17.59 18.55
CA ALA A 138 -1.64 -18.60 17.56
C ALA A 138 -0.25 -19.22 17.82
N THR A 139 0.77 -18.42 18.12
CA THR A 139 2.13 -18.93 18.40
C THR A 139 2.24 -19.65 19.76
N ARG A 140 1.35 -19.35 20.71
CA ARG A 140 1.25 -20.13 21.97
C ARG A 140 0.57 -21.47 21.77
N GLU A 141 -0.48 -21.53 20.93
CA GLU A 141 -1.21 -22.76 20.61
C GLU A 141 -0.36 -23.69 19.74
N ASP A 142 0.26 -23.14 18.68
CA ASP A 142 1.17 -23.88 17.82
C ASP A 142 2.49 -23.11 17.60
N PRO A 143 3.54 -23.41 18.39
CA PRO A 143 4.86 -22.78 18.22
C PRO A 143 5.55 -23.10 16.88
N LYS A 144 5.02 -24.05 16.09
CA LYS A 144 5.54 -24.38 14.76
C LYS A 144 4.82 -23.63 13.63
N ASN A 145 3.86 -22.78 13.94
CA ASN A 145 3.12 -22.02 12.94
C ASN A 145 3.99 -20.90 12.34
N ALA A 146 4.64 -21.20 11.23
CA ALA A 146 5.51 -20.26 10.52
C ALA A 146 4.79 -18.98 10.08
N HIS A 147 3.53 -19.09 9.64
CA HIS A 147 2.73 -17.92 9.23
C HIS A 147 2.52 -16.95 10.39
N ALA A 148 2.22 -17.45 11.60
CA ALA A 148 2.02 -16.60 12.76
C ALA A 148 3.33 -15.86 13.13
N TRP A 149 4.47 -16.53 13.13
CA TRP A 149 5.77 -15.91 13.38
C TRP A 149 6.14 -14.86 12.33
N SER A 150 5.90 -15.16 11.04
CA SER A 150 6.15 -14.24 9.93
C SER A 150 5.37 -12.94 10.07
N TRP A 151 4.08 -13.02 10.34
CA TRP A 151 3.23 -11.83 10.49
C TRP A 151 3.53 -11.03 11.75
N ARG A 152 3.92 -11.70 12.86
CA ARG A 152 4.42 -11.01 14.05
C ARG A 152 5.68 -10.21 13.74
N ALA A 153 6.66 -10.86 13.10
CA ALA A 153 7.89 -10.19 12.68
C ALA A 153 7.60 -8.99 11.77
N ALA A 154 6.71 -9.15 10.78
CA ALA A 154 6.32 -8.06 9.87
C ALA A 154 5.69 -6.88 10.61
N ILE A 155 4.76 -7.12 11.55
CA ILE A 155 4.14 -6.06 12.36
C ILE A 155 5.20 -5.36 13.23
N HIS A 156 6.10 -6.11 13.87
CA HIS A 156 7.17 -5.53 14.66
C HIS A 156 8.12 -4.69 13.80
N MET A 157 8.42 -5.10 12.56
CA MET A 157 9.20 -4.31 11.60
C MET A 157 8.50 -3.00 11.24
N VAL A 158 7.21 -3.06 10.89
CA VAL A 158 6.40 -1.87 10.55
C VAL A 158 6.33 -0.87 11.71
N GLN A 159 6.33 -1.36 12.95
CA GLN A 159 6.29 -0.52 14.15
C GLN A 159 7.68 -0.12 14.67
N ALA A 160 8.77 -0.50 13.98
CA ALA A 160 10.17 -0.31 14.39
C ALA A 160 10.53 -0.97 15.76
N ASN A 161 9.83 -2.05 16.12
CA ASN A 161 10.12 -2.87 17.31
C ASN A 161 11.16 -3.95 16.95
N TYR A 162 12.35 -3.55 16.57
CA TYR A 162 13.38 -4.41 15.95
C TYR A 162 13.87 -5.57 16.82
N GLU A 163 13.94 -5.40 18.15
CA GLU A 163 14.32 -6.48 19.06
C GLU A 163 13.28 -7.62 19.02
N LYS A 164 11.99 -7.28 19.09
CA LYS A 164 10.91 -8.28 18.98
C LYS A 164 10.83 -8.91 17.59
N ALA A 165 11.05 -8.12 16.54
CA ALA A 165 11.16 -8.65 15.19
C ALA A 165 12.29 -9.68 15.08
N ARG A 166 13.42 -9.44 15.74
CA ARG A 166 14.55 -10.38 15.78
C ARG A 166 14.19 -11.69 16.47
N GLU A 167 13.51 -11.62 17.63
CA GLU A 167 13.02 -12.82 18.34
C GLU A 167 12.11 -13.66 17.43
N ASP A 168 11.20 -13.02 16.72
CA ASP A 168 10.25 -13.70 15.83
C ASP A 168 10.96 -14.29 14.59
N CYS A 169 11.92 -13.57 13.97
CA CYS A 169 12.74 -14.12 12.87
C CYS A 169 13.62 -15.30 13.35
N LEU A 170 14.12 -15.28 14.58
CA LEU A 170 14.86 -16.41 15.16
C LEU A 170 13.96 -17.62 15.42
N ALA A 171 12.70 -17.40 15.80
CA ALA A 171 11.72 -18.49 15.91
C ALA A 171 11.42 -19.09 14.52
N LEU A 172 11.30 -18.22 13.51
CA LEU A 172 11.04 -18.61 12.13
C LEU A 172 12.15 -19.50 11.55
N LEU A 173 13.44 -19.26 11.89
CA LEU A 173 14.57 -20.11 11.50
C LEU A 173 14.46 -21.58 11.94
N LYS A 174 13.61 -21.88 12.92
CA LYS A 174 13.40 -23.23 13.45
C LYS A 174 12.26 -23.99 12.76
N VAL A 175 11.39 -23.28 12.03
CA VAL A 175 10.11 -23.84 11.58
C VAL A 175 9.81 -23.58 10.10
N GLU A 176 10.63 -22.78 9.40
CA GLU A 176 10.41 -22.39 8.02
C GLU A 176 11.63 -22.69 7.16
N SER A 177 11.48 -22.58 5.84
CA SER A 177 12.56 -22.75 4.87
C SER A 177 13.72 -21.77 5.10
N GLU A 178 14.96 -22.22 4.82
CA GLU A 178 16.18 -21.43 5.03
C GLU A 178 16.06 -20.06 4.34
N LEU A 179 15.63 -20.03 3.08
CA LEU A 179 15.58 -18.79 2.30
C LEU A 179 14.61 -17.76 2.91
N TYR A 180 13.42 -18.20 3.31
CA TYR A 180 12.41 -17.30 3.87
C TYR A 180 12.83 -16.77 5.26
N ALA A 181 13.35 -17.64 6.10
CA ALA A 181 13.78 -17.26 7.45
C ALA A 181 15.04 -16.37 7.43
N VAL A 182 16.02 -16.67 6.55
CA VAL A 182 17.16 -15.77 6.31
C VAL A 182 16.70 -14.44 5.74
N GLY A 183 15.67 -14.42 4.88
CA GLY A 183 15.07 -13.21 4.35
C GLY A 183 14.49 -12.32 5.46
N CYS A 184 13.80 -12.91 6.46
CA CYS A 184 13.30 -12.19 7.63
C CYS A 184 14.45 -11.47 8.38
N MET A 185 15.52 -12.20 8.70
CA MET A 185 16.70 -11.64 9.38
C MET A 185 17.42 -10.59 8.53
N ALA A 186 17.54 -10.83 7.22
CA ALA A 186 18.18 -9.89 6.31
C ALA A 186 17.38 -8.59 6.15
N TYR A 187 16.05 -8.65 6.13
CA TYR A 187 15.22 -7.45 6.11
C TYR A 187 15.42 -6.62 7.38
N LEU A 188 15.44 -7.26 8.55
CA LEU A 188 15.72 -6.61 9.82
C LEU A 188 17.12 -5.99 9.83
N ASP A 189 18.18 -6.78 9.58
CA ASP A 189 19.56 -6.32 9.62
C ASP A 189 19.84 -5.25 8.55
N GLY A 190 19.27 -5.40 7.35
CA GLY A 190 19.35 -4.39 6.30
C GLY A 190 18.62 -3.09 6.64
N THR A 191 17.63 -3.11 7.53
CA THR A 191 16.95 -1.90 8.00
C THR A 191 17.70 -1.25 9.17
N THR A 192 18.48 -2.02 9.93
CA THR A 192 19.16 -1.59 11.14
C THR A 192 20.68 -1.43 10.99
N GLY A 193 21.13 -0.88 9.87
CA GLY A 193 22.53 -0.46 9.66
C GLY A 193 23.49 -1.60 9.31
N LYS A 194 23.01 -2.71 8.78
CA LYS A 194 23.83 -3.86 8.40
C LYS A 194 23.53 -4.31 6.95
N ALA A 195 23.20 -3.38 6.05
CA ALA A 195 22.75 -3.69 4.70
C ALA A 195 23.75 -4.58 3.91
N ALA A 196 25.05 -4.31 4.02
CA ALA A 196 26.06 -5.08 3.31
C ALA A 196 26.16 -6.54 3.80
N VAL A 197 26.06 -6.77 5.10
CA VAL A 197 26.10 -8.14 5.68
C VAL A 197 24.82 -8.90 5.32
N ALA A 198 23.67 -8.25 5.49
CA ALA A 198 22.36 -8.80 5.17
C ALA A 198 22.24 -9.16 3.68
N HIS A 199 22.71 -8.27 2.80
CA HIS A 199 22.73 -8.50 1.35
C HIS A 199 23.53 -9.77 0.99
N ARG A 200 24.77 -9.91 1.52
CA ARG A 200 25.59 -11.11 1.25
C ARG A 200 24.92 -12.38 1.77
N ALA A 201 24.38 -12.36 2.99
CA ALA A 201 23.72 -13.52 3.57
C ALA A 201 22.49 -13.96 2.73
N LEU A 202 21.65 -12.98 2.35
CA LEU A 202 20.45 -13.25 1.56
C LEU A 202 20.76 -13.69 0.13
N SER A 203 21.79 -13.12 -0.51
CA SER A 203 22.26 -13.53 -1.84
C SER A 203 22.78 -14.98 -1.81
N ALA A 204 23.52 -15.34 -0.77
CA ALA A 204 24.02 -16.73 -0.61
C ALA A 204 22.86 -17.72 -0.37
N ALA A 205 21.88 -17.34 0.44
CA ALA A 205 20.69 -18.17 0.66
C ALA A 205 19.87 -18.34 -0.63
N LEU A 206 19.67 -17.28 -1.42
CA LEU A 206 18.97 -17.34 -2.70
C LEU A 206 19.69 -18.27 -3.68
N ALA A 207 21.02 -18.19 -3.77
CA ALA A 207 21.81 -19.04 -4.66
C ALA A 207 21.71 -20.55 -4.31
N LYS A 208 21.58 -20.90 -3.03
CA LYS A 208 21.39 -22.27 -2.56
C LYS A 208 19.95 -22.80 -2.80
N ASN A 209 18.99 -21.92 -2.92
CA ASN A 209 17.56 -22.25 -3.02
C ASN A 209 16.99 -21.84 -4.38
N ALA A 210 17.65 -22.27 -5.48
CA ALA A 210 17.24 -21.92 -6.84
C ALA A 210 15.81 -22.36 -7.18
N ASP A 211 15.30 -23.42 -6.56
CA ASP A 211 13.95 -23.97 -6.76
C ASP A 211 12.89 -23.39 -5.81
N ALA A 212 13.23 -22.35 -5.04
CA ALA A 212 12.28 -21.71 -4.14
C ALA A 212 11.02 -21.22 -4.90
N PRO A 213 9.85 -21.16 -4.23
CA PRO A 213 8.64 -20.58 -4.81
C PRO A 213 8.89 -19.19 -5.38
N ARG A 214 8.26 -18.88 -6.51
CA ARG A 214 8.47 -17.61 -7.23
C ARG A 214 8.13 -16.39 -6.37
N GLU A 215 7.08 -16.48 -5.57
CA GLU A 215 6.67 -15.45 -4.63
C GLU A 215 7.80 -15.13 -3.63
N VAL A 216 8.47 -16.16 -3.13
CA VAL A 216 9.62 -16.00 -2.23
C VAL A 216 10.79 -15.37 -2.97
N LYS A 217 11.07 -15.79 -4.21
CA LYS A 217 12.15 -15.20 -5.04
C LYS A 217 11.90 -13.73 -5.31
N VAL A 218 10.69 -13.36 -5.72
CA VAL A 218 10.30 -11.95 -5.97
C VAL A 218 10.52 -11.11 -4.72
N TRP A 219 10.03 -11.58 -3.59
CA TRP A 219 10.21 -10.89 -2.30
C TRP A 219 11.70 -10.74 -1.94
N VAL A 220 12.48 -11.82 -2.04
CA VAL A 220 13.93 -11.81 -1.74
C VAL A 220 14.69 -10.87 -2.67
N LEU A 221 14.46 -10.93 -3.99
CA LEU A 221 15.11 -10.05 -4.96
C LEU A 221 14.76 -8.59 -4.72
N THR A 222 13.51 -8.28 -4.34
CA THR A 222 13.10 -6.93 -3.99
C THR A 222 13.86 -6.43 -2.75
N ARG A 223 14.03 -7.27 -1.71
CA ARG A 223 14.85 -6.93 -0.55
C ARG A 223 16.33 -6.74 -0.87
N LEU A 224 16.89 -7.57 -1.76
CA LEU A 224 18.26 -7.39 -2.25
C LEU A 224 18.44 -6.06 -3.00
N ALA A 225 17.46 -5.68 -3.84
CA ALA A 225 17.47 -4.38 -4.51
C ALA A 225 17.47 -3.22 -3.52
N GLU A 226 16.59 -3.24 -2.53
CA GLU A 226 16.54 -2.20 -1.48
C GLU A 226 17.86 -2.11 -0.68
N MET A 227 18.45 -3.26 -0.31
CA MET A 227 19.74 -3.27 0.39
C MET A 227 20.88 -2.76 -0.49
N SER A 228 20.87 -3.04 -1.80
CA SER A 228 21.84 -2.46 -2.74
C SER A 228 21.71 -0.94 -2.82
N LEU A 229 20.49 -0.38 -2.83
CA LEU A 229 20.26 1.07 -2.77
C LEU A 229 20.80 1.69 -1.48
N ARG A 230 20.61 1.02 -0.35
CA ARG A 230 21.17 1.47 0.96
C ARG A 230 22.68 1.54 0.94
N GLN A 231 23.34 0.67 0.16
CA GLN A 231 24.80 0.67 -0.05
C GLN A 231 25.25 1.66 -1.14
N GLY A 232 24.31 2.32 -1.84
CA GLY A 232 24.63 3.21 -2.95
C GLY A 232 24.94 2.48 -4.28
N ASP A 233 24.77 1.15 -4.33
CA ASP A 233 24.98 0.37 -5.55
C ASP A 233 23.72 0.34 -6.43
N VAL A 234 23.53 1.42 -7.18
CA VAL A 234 22.39 1.62 -8.09
C VAL A 234 22.31 0.55 -9.15
N LYS A 235 23.46 0.12 -9.70
CA LYS A 235 23.51 -0.88 -10.77
C LYS A 235 23.08 -2.24 -10.29
N GLN A 236 23.54 -2.66 -9.10
CA GLN A 236 23.15 -3.92 -8.51
C GLN A 236 21.66 -3.91 -8.11
N ALA A 237 21.17 -2.78 -7.57
CA ALA A 237 19.76 -2.60 -7.24
C ALA A 237 18.87 -2.79 -8.47
N GLU A 238 19.21 -2.15 -9.60
CA GLU A 238 18.47 -2.33 -10.86
C GLU A 238 18.50 -3.78 -11.34
N GLY A 239 19.64 -4.44 -11.26
CA GLY A 239 19.77 -5.86 -11.62
C GLY A 239 18.79 -6.74 -10.84
N HIS A 240 18.68 -6.52 -9.53
CA HIS A 240 17.74 -7.25 -8.68
C HIS A 240 16.27 -6.91 -8.96
N PHE A 241 15.93 -5.63 -9.17
CA PHE A 241 14.57 -5.23 -9.54
C PHE A 241 14.14 -5.85 -10.87
N ARG A 242 15.02 -5.83 -11.87
CA ARG A 242 14.73 -6.46 -13.17
C ARG A 242 14.57 -7.97 -13.04
N ALA A 243 15.43 -8.65 -12.29
CA ALA A 243 15.32 -10.08 -12.05
C ALA A 243 13.99 -10.44 -11.36
N ALA A 244 13.56 -9.64 -10.38
CA ALA A 244 12.25 -9.82 -9.73
C ALA A 244 11.08 -9.56 -10.70
N TYR A 245 11.17 -8.53 -11.53
CA TYR A 245 10.12 -8.14 -12.48
C TYR A 245 9.92 -9.18 -13.60
N PHE A 246 10.96 -9.91 -13.99
CA PHE A 246 10.86 -10.97 -14.99
C PHE A 246 10.24 -12.27 -14.47
N GLU A 247 10.06 -12.43 -13.16
CA GLU A 247 9.26 -13.53 -12.65
C GLU A 247 7.78 -13.30 -13.03
N PRO A 248 7.07 -14.33 -13.52
CA PRO A 248 5.69 -14.20 -14.00
C PRO A 248 4.69 -14.09 -12.83
N ILE A 249 4.91 -13.13 -11.96
CA ILE A 249 4.09 -12.84 -10.77
C ILE A 249 3.85 -11.35 -10.67
N ASN A 250 2.59 -10.99 -10.43
CA ASN A 250 2.20 -9.62 -10.15
C ASN A 250 2.37 -9.33 -8.66
N ASP A 251 3.40 -8.57 -8.31
CA ASP A 251 3.65 -8.11 -6.95
C ASP A 251 3.63 -6.57 -6.90
N ARG A 252 2.63 -6.00 -6.22
CA ARG A 252 2.48 -4.53 -6.13
C ARG A 252 3.60 -3.88 -5.33
N PHE A 253 4.15 -4.59 -4.35
CA PHE A 253 5.25 -4.04 -3.58
C PHE A 253 6.51 -3.91 -4.44
N LEU A 254 6.83 -4.94 -5.23
CA LEU A 254 7.90 -4.87 -6.23
C LEU A 254 7.67 -3.72 -7.22
N LEU A 255 6.47 -3.65 -7.82
CA LEU A 255 6.16 -2.61 -8.83
C LEU A 255 6.28 -1.20 -8.24
N ALA A 256 5.81 -0.99 -7.01
CA ALA A 256 5.94 0.29 -6.32
C ALA A 256 7.41 0.63 -6.01
N ALA A 257 8.19 -0.33 -5.51
CA ALA A 257 9.60 -0.12 -5.18
C ALA A 257 10.44 0.13 -6.44
N TYR A 258 10.17 -0.61 -7.52
CA TYR A 258 10.88 -0.43 -8.79
C TYR A 258 10.51 0.90 -9.46
N ALA A 259 9.24 1.29 -9.44
CA ALA A 259 8.82 2.60 -9.93
C ALA A 259 9.44 3.76 -9.12
N ASP A 260 9.49 3.65 -7.79
CA ASP A 260 10.16 4.63 -6.94
C ASP A 260 11.66 4.73 -7.26
N PHE A 261 12.33 3.59 -7.47
CA PHE A 261 13.70 3.55 -7.94
C PHE A 261 13.88 4.31 -9.26
N LEU A 262 13.06 4.03 -10.27
CA LEU A 262 13.14 4.69 -11.58
C LEU A 262 12.91 6.21 -11.47
N LEU A 263 11.92 6.64 -10.67
CA LEU A 263 11.66 8.05 -10.40
C LEU A 263 12.86 8.72 -9.71
N ASP A 264 13.46 8.08 -8.73
CA ASP A 264 14.62 8.59 -8.00
C ASP A 264 15.89 8.67 -8.88
N GLN A 265 15.97 7.84 -9.94
CA GLN A 265 17.03 7.90 -10.96
C GLN A 265 16.73 8.90 -12.09
N GLY A 266 15.60 9.63 -12.04
CA GLY A 266 15.20 10.56 -13.09
C GLY A 266 14.79 9.90 -14.41
N ARG A 267 14.24 8.67 -14.34
CA ARG A 267 13.81 7.84 -15.47
C ARG A 267 12.28 7.63 -15.47
N PRO A 268 11.48 8.71 -15.49
CA PRO A 268 10.02 8.61 -15.43
C PRO A 268 9.39 7.94 -16.66
N ASP A 269 10.06 7.98 -17.81
CA ASP A 269 9.61 7.33 -19.04
C ASP A 269 9.49 5.80 -18.90
N GLU A 270 10.35 5.17 -18.11
CA GLU A 270 10.34 3.74 -17.88
C GLU A 270 9.24 3.31 -16.87
N VAL A 271 8.71 4.23 -16.08
CA VAL A 271 7.59 3.97 -15.16
C VAL A 271 6.27 3.78 -15.93
N ILE A 272 6.10 4.47 -17.06
CA ILE A 272 4.86 4.39 -17.83
C ILE A 272 4.53 2.96 -18.27
N PRO A 273 5.39 2.24 -19.02
CA PRO A 273 5.09 0.87 -19.43
C PRO A 273 5.02 -0.10 -18.25
N LEU A 274 5.69 0.20 -17.12
CA LEU A 274 5.65 -0.61 -15.92
C LEU A 274 4.26 -0.57 -15.24
N LEU A 275 3.56 0.59 -15.26
CA LEU A 275 2.39 0.83 -14.42
C LEU A 275 1.11 1.16 -15.18
N VAL A 276 1.11 1.28 -16.51
CA VAL A 276 -0.06 1.73 -17.29
C VAL A 276 -1.32 0.85 -17.07
N ASP A 277 -1.16 -0.42 -16.79
CA ASP A 277 -2.27 -1.35 -16.55
C ASP A 277 -2.74 -1.38 -15.09
N TRP A 278 -2.08 -0.62 -14.19
CA TRP A 278 -2.30 -0.67 -12.74
C TRP A 278 -3.08 0.51 -12.16
N VAL A 279 -3.86 1.20 -12.99
CA VAL A 279 -4.62 2.41 -12.63
C VAL A 279 -5.69 2.20 -11.54
N LYS A 280 -6.01 0.96 -11.21
CA LYS A 280 -6.95 0.64 -10.12
C LYS A 280 -6.30 0.69 -8.73
N SER A 281 -5.00 0.49 -8.63
CA SER A 281 -4.24 0.54 -7.39
C SER A 281 -3.78 1.96 -7.10
N ASP A 282 -4.24 2.58 -6.02
CA ASP A 282 -3.87 3.95 -5.65
C ASP A 282 -2.36 4.11 -5.44
N ILE A 283 -1.71 3.08 -4.87
CA ILE A 283 -0.27 3.02 -4.67
C ILE A 283 0.49 3.13 -5.99
N LEU A 284 0.05 2.39 -7.01
CA LEU A 284 0.71 2.35 -8.31
C LEU A 284 0.29 3.52 -9.21
N LEU A 285 -0.99 3.92 -9.14
CA LEU A 285 -1.49 5.09 -9.85
C LEU A 285 -0.78 6.38 -9.41
N LEU A 286 -0.45 6.50 -8.12
CA LEU A 286 0.32 7.65 -7.63
C LEU A 286 1.68 7.74 -8.33
N ARG A 287 2.40 6.64 -8.47
CA ARG A 287 3.72 6.60 -9.13
C ARG A 287 3.62 6.84 -10.63
N LEU A 288 2.57 6.31 -11.26
CA LEU A 288 2.26 6.59 -12.66
C LEU A 288 1.99 8.09 -12.88
N ALA A 289 1.14 8.71 -12.04
CA ALA A 289 0.82 10.13 -12.13
C ALA A 289 2.05 11.02 -11.88
N LEU A 290 2.96 10.62 -10.98
CA LEU A 290 4.25 11.31 -10.77
C LEU A 290 5.13 11.27 -12.02
N ALA A 291 5.22 10.12 -12.66
CA ALA A 291 5.98 9.96 -13.90
C ALA A 291 5.36 10.77 -15.05
N GLU A 292 4.06 10.69 -15.22
CA GLU A 292 3.33 11.45 -16.24
C GLU A 292 3.46 12.98 -16.05
N GLN A 293 3.41 13.45 -14.79
CA GLN A 293 3.62 14.86 -14.48
C GLN A 293 5.06 15.29 -14.81
N ALA A 294 6.05 14.48 -14.46
CA ALA A 294 7.45 14.76 -14.77
C ALA A 294 7.70 14.87 -16.29
N LEU A 295 7.01 14.03 -17.07
CA LEU A 295 7.05 14.02 -18.55
C LEU A 295 6.09 15.03 -19.19
N LYS A 296 5.29 15.76 -18.40
CA LYS A 296 4.26 16.71 -18.87
C LYS A 296 3.22 16.05 -19.80
N LEU A 297 2.87 14.79 -19.53
CA LEU A 297 1.88 14.08 -20.33
C LEU A 297 0.47 14.56 -20.00
N PRO A 298 -0.44 14.68 -21.00
CA PRO A 298 -1.82 15.16 -20.78
C PRO A 298 -2.60 14.29 -19.79
N LYS A 299 -2.30 12.99 -19.73
CA LYS A 299 -2.99 12.01 -18.89
C LYS A 299 -2.73 12.19 -17.41
N ALA A 300 -1.65 12.86 -17.02
CA ALA A 300 -1.34 13.19 -15.63
C ALA A 300 -2.52 13.87 -14.92
N ARG A 301 -3.22 14.79 -15.60
CA ARG A 301 -4.34 15.52 -15.03
C ARG A 301 -5.52 14.60 -14.67
N GLU A 302 -5.84 13.65 -15.53
CA GLU A 302 -6.90 12.65 -15.30
C GLU A 302 -6.58 11.77 -14.07
N HIS A 303 -5.34 11.27 -14.00
CA HIS A 303 -4.91 10.39 -12.92
C HIS A 303 -4.78 11.13 -11.58
N ILE A 304 -4.34 12.39 -11.58
CA ILE A 304 -4.31 13.24 -10.38
C ILE A 304 -5.73 13.47 -9.85
N GLU A 305 -6.72 13.74 -10.72
CA GLU A 305 -8.11 13.94 -10.30
C GLU A 305 -8.74 12.65 -9.80
N ALA A 306 -8.44 11.50 -10.44
CA ALA A 306 -8.87 10.19 -9.95
C ALA A 306 -8.32 9.89 -8.54
N LEU A 307 -7.05 10.16 -8.28
CA LEU A 307 -6.44 10.00 -6.95
C LEU A 307 -7.08 10.93 -5.93
N ARG A 308 -7.31 12.21 -6.29
CA ARG A 308 -7.98 13.17 -5.41
C ARG A 308 -9.34 12.65 -4.96
N SER A 309 -10.18 12.26 -5.93
CA SER A 309 -11.51 11.73 -5.65
C SER A 309 -11.49 10.50 -4.75
N ARG A 310 -10.50 9.60 -4.92
CA ARG A 310 -10.37 8.39 -4.11
C ARG A 310 -9.90 8.71 -2.69
N PHE A 311 -8.93 9.60 -2.49
CA PHE A 311 -8.48 10.03 -1.18
C PHE A 311 -9.57 10.82 -0.43
N ASP A 312 -10.31 11.67 -1.12
CA ASP A 312 -11.45 12.39 -0.52
C ASP A 312 -12.55 11.40 -0.08
N ALA A 313 -12.86 10.40 -0.89
CA ALA A 313 -13.80 9.35 -0.53
C ALA A 313 -13.30 8.48 0.66
N ALA A 314 -12.01 8.19 0.73
CA ALA A 314 -11.39 7.49 1.86
C ALA A 314 -11.49 8.32 3.15
N ALA A 315 -11.19 9.62 3.08
CA ALA A 315 -11.32 10.54 4.20
C ALA A 315 -12.75 10.63 4.74
N LEU A 316 -13.77 10.68 3.85
CA LEU A 316 -15.18 10.67 4.23
C LEU A 316 -15.60 9.38 4.97
N ARG A 317 -14.97 8.25 4.67
CA ARG A 317 -15.19 6.98 5.38
C ARG A 317 -14.38 6.86 6.68
N GLY A 318 -13.51 7.83 6.97
CA GLY A 318 -12.56 7.73 8.10
C GLY A 318 -11.44 6.70 7.86
N ASP A 319 -11.19 6.33 6.61
CA ASP A 319 -10.15 5.38 6.21
C ASP A 319 -8.76 6.02 6.35
N LYS A 320 -7.81 5.30 6.96
CA LYS A 320 -6.44 5.76 7.21
C LYS A 320 -5.37 4.90 6.55
N LEU A 321 -5.78 3.93 5.71
CA LEU A 321 -4.86 2.92 5.14
C LEU A 321 -3.78 3.52 4.24
N HIS A 322 -4.07 4.63 3.56
CA HIS A 322 -3.21 5.22 2.55
C HIS A 322 -2.67 6.61 2.91
N GLN A 323 -2.52 6.90 4.22
CA GLN A 323 -2.04 8.22 4.66
C GLN A 323 -0.63 8.55 4.14
N GLN A 324 0.23 7.56 3.97
CA GLN A 324 1.57 7.74 3.40
C GLN A 324 1.50 8.15 1.92
N GLU A 325 0.68 7.47 1.12
CA GLU A 325 0.46 7.79 -0.29
C GLU A 325 -0.26 9.13 -0.44
N GLU A 326 -1.26 9.41 0.40
CA GLU A 326 -1.97 10.68 0.38
C GLU A 326 -1.05 11.85 0.78
N ALA A 327 -0.13 11.65 1.75
CA ALA A 327 0.89 12.64 2.09
C ALA A 327 1.80 12.94 0.90
N ARG A 328 2.28 11.90 0.21
CA ARG A 328 3.13 12.05 -0.99
C ARG A 328 2.36 12.73 -2.12
N PHE A 329 1.12 12.36 -2.36
CA PHE A 329 0.24 13.00 -3.34
C PHE A 329 0.08 14.50 -3.08
N ASN A 330 -0.22 14.88 -1.85
CA ASN A 330 -0.36 16.28 -1.47
C ASN A 330 0.96 17.05 -1.62
N LEU A 331 2.08 16.45 -1.20
CA LEU A 331 3.39 17.10 -1.26
C LEU A 331 3.83 17.34 -2.71
N THR A 332 3.75 16.30 -3.54
CA THR A 332 4.46 16.28 -4.83
C THR A 332 3.57 16.68 -6.02
N LEU A 333 2.29 16.30 -6.02
CA LEU A 333 1.37 16.55 -7.12
C LEU A 333 0.49 17.79 -6.90
N LEU A 334 0.10 18.07 -5.65
CA LEU A 334 -0.74 19.22 -5.32
C LEU A 334 0.02 20.41 -4.74
N GLY A 335 1.24 20.23 -4.24
CA GLY A 335 2.02 21.28 -3.56
C GLY A 335 1.45 21.70 -2.20
N ASN A 336 0.51 20.93 -1.63
CA ASN A 336 -0.09 21.18 -0.33
C ASN A 336 0.76 20.60 0.79
N LYS A 337 1.77 21.37 1.21
CA LYS A 337 2.81 20.95 2.15
C LYS A 337 2.25 20.74 3.56
N GLU A 338 1.32 21.59 3.97
CA GLU A 338 0.67 21.55 5.29
C GLU A 338 -0.10 20.26 5.48
N LYS A 339 -0.96 19.90 4.51
CA LYS A 339 -1.72 18.64 4.54
C LYS A 339 -0.79 17.43 4.46
N ALA A 340 0.25 17.51 3.62
CA ALA A 340 1.24 16.43 3.49
C ALA A 340 1.95 16.15 4.82
N LEU A 341 2.41 17.20 5.52
CA LEU A 341 3.08 17.06 6.82
C LEU A 341 2.13 16.50 7.88
N ALA A 342 0.89 16.98 7.94
CA ALA A 342 -0.10 16.48 8.87
C ALA A 342 -0.37 14.98 8.68
N LEU A 343 -0.59 14.54 7.43
CA LEU A 343 -0.82 13.14 7.09
C LEU A 343 0.41 12.26 7.39
N ALA A 344 1.62 12.72 7.04
CA ALA A 344 2.85 11.99 7.30
C ALA A 344 3.11 11.79 8.80
N ARG A 345 2.79 12.79 9.63
CA ARG A 345 2.88 12.69 11.10
C ARG A 345 1.86 11.72 11.68
N GLU A 346 0.62 11.73 11.19
CA GLU A 346 -0.40 10.76 11.62
C GLU A 346 -0.01 9.33 11.23
N ASN A 347 0.48 9.12 10.01
CA ASN A 347 0.98 7.83 9.55
C ASN A 347 2.14 7.32 10.42
N TRP A 348 3.09 8.20 10.78
CA TRP A 348 4.26 7.86 11.59
C TRP A 348 3.92 7.32 12.99
N LYS A 349 2.76 7.65 13.52
CA LYS A 349 2.30 7.10 14.81
C LYS A 349 2.01 5.59 14.72
N LEU A 350 1.63 5.11 13.52
CA LEU A 350 1.23 3.72 13.27
C LEU A 350 2.32 2.92 12.57
N GLN A 351 2.96 3.51 11.55
CA GLN A 351 3.94 2.88 10.68
C GLN A 351 5.25 3.66 10.66
N ARG A 352 6.37 2.95 10.82
CA ARG A 352 7.72 3.53 10.94
C ARG A 352 8.71 2.82 10.04
N GLU A 353 8.30 2.60 8.78
CA GLU A 353 9.16 2.04 7.76
C GLU A 353 10.02 3.13 7.08
N PRO A 354 11.08 2.77 6.35
CA PRO A 354 11.91 3.75 5.64
C PRO A 354 11.13 4.69 4.72
N ARG A 355 10.09 4.19 4.03
CA ARG A 355 9.22 4.99 3.16
C ARG A 355 8.36 6.00 3.94
N ASP A 356 7.96 5.65 5.17
CA ASP A 356 7.20 6.55 6.06
C ASP A 356 8.11 7.64 6.61
N ALA A 357 9.35 7.28 6.98
CA ALA A 357 10.38 8.25 7.34
C ALA A 357 10.66 9.22 6.18
N ARG A 358 10.76 8.71 4.95
CA ARG A 358 11.02 9.52 3.76
C ARG A 358 9.98 10.63 3.60
N ILE A 359 8.69 10.27 3.57
CA ILE A 359 7.65 11.28 3.34
C ILE A 359 7.56 12.29 4.49
N LEU A 360 7.78 11.86 5.74
CA LEU A 360 7.79 12.76 6.89
C LEU A 360 8.97 13.74 6.83
N LEU A 361 10.17 13.27 6.51
CA LEU A 361 11.36 14.12 6.34
C LEU A 361 11.20 15.08 5.15
N GLU A 362 10.70 14.62 4.00
CA GLU A 362 10.49 15.46 2.81
C GLU A 362 9.41 16.52 3.05
N ALA A 363 8.30 16.19 3.70
CA ALA A 363 7.24 17.14 4.03
C ALA A 363 7.71 18.19 5.05
N ALA A 364 8.43 17.78 6.09
CA ALA A 364 9.01 18.68 7.07
C ALA A 364 10.06 19.62 6.44
N LEU A 365 10.88 19.11 5.51
CA LEU A 365 11.85 19.94 4.78
C LEU A 365 11.14 20.98 3.91
N ALA A 366 10.05 20.61 3.23
CA ALA A 366 9.25 21.52 2.41
C ALA A 366 8.59 22.62 3.23
N MET A 367 8.22 22.33 4.49
CA MET A 367 7.68 23.29 5.45
C MET A 367 8.78 24.09 6.17
N LYS A 368 10.05 23.70 6.03
CA LYS A 368 11.19 24.22 6.81
C LYS A 368 11.00 24.05 8.33
N ASP A 369 10.36 22.96 8.72
CA ASP A 369 10.03 22.62 10.11
C ASP A 369 10.75 21.32 10.55
N PRO A 370 12.01 21.42 10.99
CA PRO A 370 12.77 20.24 11.41
C PRO A 370 12.21 19.58 12.69
N GLU A 371 11.49 20.33 13.52
CA GLU A 371 10.88 19.80 14.74
C GLU A 371 9.74 18.82 14.45
N ALA A 372 8.98 19.09 13.40
CA ALA A 372 7.88 18.23 12.97
C ALA A 372 8.33 16.81 12.56
N ALA A 373 9.60 16.63 12.20
CA ALA A 373 10.18 15.34 11.82
C ALA A 373 11.18 14.77 12.87
N GLN A 374 11.22 15.32 14.08
CA GLN A 374 12.21 14.92 15.09
C GLN A 374 12.17 13.42 15.36
N GLU A 375 10.98 12.82 15.48
CA GLU A 375 10.84 11.37 15.72
C GLU A 375 11.45 10.52 14.58
N ALA A 376 11.31 10.95 13.31
CA ALA A 376 11.91 10.27 12.18
C ALA A 376 13.44 10.47 12.12
N LEU A 377 13.93 11.64 12.51
CA LEU A 377 15.37 11.91 12.67
C LEU A 377 15.98 11.01 13.74
N ASP A 378 15.33 10.90 14.91
CA ASP A 378 15.75 10.04 16.00
C ASP A 378 15.69 8.55 15.62
N TRP A 379 14.67 8.16 14.85
CA TRP A 379 14.58 6.81 14.32
C TRP A 379 15.75 6.49 13.38
N LEU A 380 16.07 7.40 12.46
CA LEU A 380 17.18 7.23 11.51
C LEU A 380 18.53 7.07 12.22
N GLU A 381 18.73 7.83 13.29
CA GLU A 381 19.94 7.76 14.10
C GLU A 381 20.01 6.46 14.92
N ARG A 382 18.93 6.10 15.63
CA ARG A 382 18.90 4.90 16.48
C ARG A 382 18.95 3.60 15.68
N SER A 383 18.27 3.53 14.54
CA SER A 383 18.30 2.35 13.68
C SER A 383 19.60 2.18 12.91
N GLY A 384 20.35 3.27 12.74
CA GLY A 384 21.56 3.28 11.90
C GLY A 384 21.24 3.08 10.42
N HIS A 385 19.99 3.29 9.99
CA HIS A 385 19.54 3.05 8.61
C HIS A 385 20.45 3.76 7.58
N GLU A 386 20.83 3.02 6.52
CA GLU A 386 21.95 3.43 5.65
C GLU A 386 21.51 4.13 4.34
N ASP A 387 20.19 4.41 4.17
CA ASP A 387 19.66 5.01 2.95
C ASP A 387 20.27 6.40 2.66
N PRO A 388 20.98 6.59 1.52
CA PRO A 388 21.65 7.85 1.19
C PRO A 388 20.68 9.01 0.96
N LEU A 389 19.46 8.73 0.46
CA LEU A 389 18.43 9.75 0.21
C LEU A 389 17.86 10.29 1.51
N LEU A 390 17.50 9.39 2.43
CA LEU A 390 17.01 9.79 3.76
C LEU A 390 18.09 10.58 4.52
N ARG A 391 19.32 10.14 4.48
CA ARG A 391 20.44 10.82 5.15
C ARG A 391 20.65 12.23 4.63
N ARG A 392 20.68 12.43 3.30
CA ARG A 392 20.77 13.77 2.70
C ARG A 392 19.60 14.67 3.10
N THR A 393 18.38 14.14 3.16
CA THR A 393 17.22 14.92 3.58
C THR A 393 17.30 15.30 5.07
N ALA A 394 17.73 14.38 5.92
CA ALA A 394 17.95 14.61 7.34
C ALA A 394 19.04 15.66 7.58
N GLU A 395 20.16 15.65 6.83
CA GLU A 395 21.22 16.65 6.91
C GLU A 395 20.70 18.05 6.55
N LYS A 396 19.89 18.18 5.49
CA LYS A 396 19.25 19.45 5.12
C LYS A 396 18.32 19.97 6.23
N LEU A 397 17.55 19.10 6.87
CA LEU A 397 16.69 19.47 8.00
C LEU A 397 17.51 19.90 9.23
N LYS A 398 18.58 19.16 9.56
CA LYS A 398 19.48 19.52 10.67
C LYS A 398 20.17 20.87 10.43
N ALA A 399 20.46 21.23 9.18
CA ALA A 399 21.04 22.52 8.82
C ALA A 399 20.08 23.72 9.04
N LEU A 400 18.76 23.50 9.01
CA LEU A 400 17.76 24.53 9.29
C LEU A 400 17.65 24.87 10.80
N LYS A 401 18.17 24.04 11.70
CA LYS A 401 18.21 24.28 13.15
C LYS A 401 19.39 25.18 13.59
N ARG A 402 20.36 25.41 12.69
CA ARG A 402 21.54 26.25 12.92
C ARG A 402 21.30 27.69 12.43
#